data_73a9746ff58321f28dac5e2e7d102b57
#
_entry.id   73a9746ff58321f28dac5e2e7d102b57
#
_cell.length_a   1.000
_cell.length_b   1.000
_cell.length_c   1.000
_cell.angle_alpha   90.00
_cell.angle_beta   90.00
_cell.angle_gamma   90.00
#
_symmetry.space_group_name_H-M   'P 1'
#
loop_
_entity.id
_entity.type
_entity.pdbx_description
1 polymer ?
#
loop_
_entity_poly.entity_id
_entity_poly.type
_entity_poly.pdbx_seq_one_letter_code
_entity_poly.pdbx_strand_id
1 'polypeptide(L)'
;MAEKIRIGILGYGNLGKGVELAIRQNPDMELAAFFTRRAPEALKTQSPDVPVYNVKDAISKKDDIDVMILCGGSATDLPVQSPEYAKYFNIVDSFDTHAKIPEHFANVDASAKEGGHVAFISVGWDPGMFSLQRLIGNCILPNGKDYTFWGRGVSQ
;
A
#
# COMPACT_ATOMS: atom_id res chain seq x y z
N MET A 1 -7.03 -26.81 1.38
CA MET A 1 -6.18 -25.68 1.73
C MET A 1 -7.03 -24.43 1.54
N ALA A 2 -6.93 -23.45 2.44
CA ALA A 2 -7.63 -22.18 2.22
C ALA A 2 -7.11 -21.51 0.94
N GLU A 3 -7.98 -20.84 0.22
CA GLU A 3 -7.64 -20.07 -0.97
C GLU A 3 -6.72 -18.91 -0.55
N LYS A 4 -5.64 -18.67 -1.29
CA LYS A 4 -4.70 -17.59 -0.98
C LYS A 4 -5.26 -16.25 -1.44
N ILE A 5 -4.90 -15.19 -0.71
CA ILE A 5 -5.22 -13.81 -1.08
C ILE A 5 -4.32 -13.41 -2.25
N ARG A 6 -4.93 -13.07 -3.39
CA ARG A 6 -4.24 -12.68 -4.62
C ARG A 6 -3.89 -11.19 -4.57
N ILE A 7 -2.60 -10.88 -4.55
CA ILE A 7 -2.08 -9.53 -4.36
C ILE A 7 -1.56 -8.96 -5.68
N GLY A 8 -2.04 -7.78 -6.05
CA GLY A 8 -1.44 -6.94 -7.09
C GLY A 8 -0.54 -5.87 -6.48
N ILE A 9 0.61 -5.60 -7.08
CA ILE A 9 1.52 -4.50 -6.69
C ILE A 9 1.51 -3.44 -7.77
N LEU A 10 1.04 -2.25 -7.45
CA LEU A 10 1.05 -1.10 -8.34
C LEU A 10 2.21 -0.15 -7.99
N GLY A 11 3.23 -0.14 -8.86
CA GLY A 11 4.49 0.56 -8.64
C GLY A 11 5.59 -0.34 -8.09
N TYR A 12 6.74 -0.36 -8.76
CA TYR A 12 7.86 -1.22 -8.39
C TYR A 12 9.12 -0.39 -8.14
N GLY A 13 9.01 0.48 -7.13
CA GLY A 13 10.13 1.20 -6.50
C GLY A 13 10.68 0.42 -5.31
N ASN A 14 11.33 1.11 -4.38
CA ASN A 14 11.85 0.47 -3.17
C ASN A 14 10.73 -0.14 -2.31
N LEU A 15 9.59 0.54 -2.20
CA LEU A 15 8.44 0.02 -1.47
C LEU A 15 7.88 -1.24 -2.14
N GLY A 16 7.64 -1.22 -3.45
CA GLY A 16 7.12 -2.38 -4.18
C GLY A 16 8.02 -3.61 -4.09
N LYS A 17 9.34 -3.42 -4.10
CA LYS A 17 10.31 -4.50 -3.85
C LYS A 17 10.22 -5.07 -2.44
N GLY A 18 10.05 -4.20 -1.44
CA GLY A 18 9.85 -4.62 -0.06
C GLY A 18 8.55 -5.40 0.13
N VAL A 19 7.47 -4.94 -0.48
CA VAL A 19 6.17 -5.63 -0.47
C VAL A 19 6.25 -7.00 -1.13
N GLU A 20 6.91 -7.12 -2.28
CA GLU A 20 7.16 -8.42 -2.93
C GLU A 20 7.83 -9.42 -1.98
N LEU A 21 8.91 -8.98 -1.31
CA LEU A 21 9.63 -9.84 -0.36
C LEU A 21 8.76 -10.23 0.83
N ALA A 22 7.93 -9.33 1.34
CA ALA A 22 7.03 -9.59 2.45
C ALA A 22 5.95 -10.61 2.08
N ILE A 23 5.32 -10.46 0.92
CA ILE A 23 4.28 -11.39 0.45
C ILE A 23 4.83 -12.79 0.29
N ARG A 24 6.03 -12.94 -0.26
CA ARG A 24 6.69 -14.26 -0.42
C ARG A 24 6.94 -15.01 0.88
N GLN A 25 6.95 -14.31 2.01
CA GLN A 25 7.11 -14.92 3.33
C GLN A 25 5.77 -15.27 4.01
N ASN A 26 4.66 -14.85 3.44
CA ASN A 26 3.33 -15.11 3.99
C ASN A 26 2.66 -16.26 3.21
N PRO A 27 2.37 -17.38 3.86
CA PRO A 27 1.86 -18.59 3.19
C PRO A 27 0.40 -18.46 2.71
N ASP A 28 -0.34 -17.50 3.25
CA ASP A 28 -1.75 -17.20 2.94
C ASP A 28 -1.93 -16.17 1.82
N MET A 29 -0.83 -15.67 1.26
CA MET A 29 -0.83 -14.69 0.17
C MET A 29 -0.10 -15.24 -1.05
N GLU A 30 -0.45 -14.71 -2.22
CA GLU A 30 0.28 -14.94 -3.46
C GLU A 30 0.32 -13.69 -4.32
N LEU A 31 1.40 -13.52 -5.06
CA LEU A 31 1.54 -12.44 -6.02
C LEU A 31 0.79 -12.80 -7.31
N ALA A 32 -0.23 -12.02 -7.66
CA ALA A 32 -0.99 -12.19 -8.87
C ALA A 32 -0.39 -11.40 -10.05
N ALA A 33 0.03 -10.15 -9.81
CA ALA A 33 0.59 -9.29 -10.86
C ALA A 33 1.38 -8.11 -10.32
N PHE A 34 2.25 -7.57 -11.17
CA PHE A 34 2.87 -6.25 -11.01
C PHE A 34 2.34 -5.28 -12.06
N PHE A 35 2.16 -4.02 -11.67
CA PHE A 35 1.74 -2.94 -12.56
C PHE A 35 2.76 -1.81 -12.55
N THR A 36 3.17 -1.36 -13.73
CA THR A 36 4.22 -0.34 -13.89
C THR A 36 3.88 0.68 -14.97
N ARG A 37 4.38 1.91 -14.80
CA ARG A 37 4.34 2.95 -15.85
C ARG A 37 5.47 2.79 -16.88
N ARG A 38 6.49 2.00 -16.56
CA ARG A 38 7.58 1.67 -17.47
C ARG A 38 7.14 0.59 -18.45
N ALA A 39 7.93 0.35 -19.47
CA ALA A 39 7.74 -0.82 -20.34
C ALA A 39 7.78 -2.10 -19.49
N PRO A 40 6.74 -2.94 -19.50
CA PRO A 40 6.68 -4.14 -18.64
C PRO A 40 7.89 -5.06 -18.82
N GLU A 41 8.39 -5.17 -20.03
CA GLU A 41 9.53 -6.03 -20.43
C GLU A 41 10.86 -5.56 -19.80
N ALA A 42 10.93 -4.27 -19.45
CA ALA A 42 12.12 -3.69 -18.82
C ALA A 42 12.13 -3.86 -17.29
N LEU A 43 11.03 -4.31 -16.71
CA LEU A 43 10.92 -4.47 -15.26
C LEU A 43 11.50 -5.82 -14.84
N LYS A 44 12.55 -5.78 -14.03
CA LYS A 44 13.12 -6.98 -13.41
C LYS A 44 12.63 -7.11 -11.99
N THR A 45 11.77 -8.10 -11.76
CA THR A 45 11.27 -8.48 -10.43
C THR A 45 12.07 -9.64 -9.85
N GLN A 46 11.89 -9.96 -8.57
CA GLN A 46 12.45 -11.15 -7.94
C GLN A 46 11.54 -12.38 -8.12
N SER A 47 10.35 -12.19 -8.66
CA SER A 47 9.38 -13.22 -8.98
C SER A 47 9.14 -13.27 -10.50
N PRO A 48 10.05 -13.88 -11.26
CA PRO A 48 10.02 -13.85 -12.74
C PRO A 48 8.79 -14.55 -13.34
N ASP A 49 8.16 -15.43 -12.57
CA ASP A 49 6.98 -16.17 -13.00
C ASP A 49 5.67 -15.35 -12.84
N VAL A 50 5.73 -14.21 -12.15
CA VAL A 50 4.58 -13.33 -11.94
C VAL A 50 4.49 -12.32 -13.08
N PRO A 51 3.32 -12.19 -13.73
CA PRO A 51 3.17 -11.30 -14.87
C PRO A 51 3.33 -9.83 -14.49
N VAL A 52 3.90 -9.07 -15.42
CA VAL A 52 4.05 -7.61 -15.34
C VAL A 52 3.19 -6.97 -16.41
N TYR A 53 2.36 -6.03 -16.01
CA TYR A 53 1.46 -5.29 -16.90
C TYR A 53 1.73 -3.79 -16.86
N ASN A 54 1.27 -3.08 -17.87
CA ASN A 54 1.21 -1.63 -17.81
C ASN A 54 0.13 -1.20 -16.79
N VAL A 55 0.37 -0.09 -16.08
CA VAL A 55 -0.58 0.44 -15.11
C VAL A 55 -1.97 0.72 -15.70
N LYS A 56 -2.06 1.03 -16.99
CA LYS A 56 -3.32 1.27 -17.71
C LYS A 56 -4.20 0.01 -17.80
N ASP A 57 -3.61 -1.16 -17.71
CA ASP A 57 -4.31 -2.44 -17.82
C ASP A 57 -4.81 -2.94 -16.44
N ALA A 58 -4.47 -2.24 -15.34
CA ALA A 58 -4.77 -2.71 -13.99
C ALA A 58 -6.26 -2.99 -13.77
N ILE A 59 -7.13 -2.08 -14.18
CA ILE A 59 -8.60 -2.22 -13.99
C ILE A 59 -9.14 -3.43 -14.77
N SER A 60 -8.59 -3.77 -15.92
CA SER A 60 -9.01 -4.94 -16.70
C SER A 60 -8.66 -6.28 -16.01
N LYS A 61 -7.81 -6.25 -14.98
CA LYS A 61 -7.37 -7.41 -14.19
C LYS A 61 -8.03 -7.49 -12.81
N LYS A 62 -9.11 -6.75 -12.59
CA LYS A 62 -9.76 -6.66 -11.28
C LYS A 62 -10.26 -8.02 -10.75
N ASP A 63 -10.66 -8.93 -11.61
CA ASP A 63 -11.18 -10.23 -11.21
C ASP A 63 -10.06 -11.23 -10.82
N ASP A 64 -8.82 -10.90 -11.15
CA ASP A 64 -7.63 -11.71 -10.85
C ASP A 64 -6.94 -11.30 -9.54
N ILE A 65 -7.40 -10.21 -8.89
CA ILE A 65 -6.73 -9.56 -7.76
C ILE A 65 -7.72 -9.30 -6.63
N ASP A 66 -7.43 -9.79 -5.43
CA ASP A 66 -8.24 -9.56 -4.25
C ASP A 66 -7.88 -8.25 -3.54
N VAL A 67 -6.57 -7.91 -3.53
CA VAL A 67 -6.06 -6.67 -2.92
C VAL A 67 -4.97 -6.06 -3.79
N MET A 68 -5.10 -4.77 -4.08
CA MET A 68 -4.07 -3.98 -4.77
C MET A 68 -3.27 -3.17 -3.76
N ILE A 69 -1.95 -3.39 -3.70
CA ILE A 69 -1.04 -2.58 -2.87
C ILE A 69 -0.44 -1.46 -3.72
N LEU A 70 -0.74 -0.21 -3.35
CA LEU A 70 -0.34 0.98 -4.07
C LEU A 70 1.02 1.47 -3.54
N CYS A 71 2.06 1.31 -4.35
CA CYS A 71 3.43 1.64 -4.02
C CYS A 71 3.93 2.90 -4.76
N GLY A 72 3.01 3.79 -5.13
CA GLY A 72 3.30 5.08 -5.74
C GLY A 72 3.87 6.11 -4.76
N GLY A 73 4.30 7.26 -5.29
CA GLY A 73 4.76 8.38 -4.47
C GLY A 73 3.63 8.97 -3.62
N SER A 74 3.86 9.10 -2.31
CA SER A 74 2.85 9.58 -1.37
C SER A 74 2.30 10.96 -1.73
N ALA A 75 3.17 11.92 -2.05
CA ALA A 75 2.75 13.28 -2.35
C ALA A 75 2.20 13.46 -3.77
N THR A 76 2.53 12.58 -4.71
CA THR A 76 2.27 12.79 -6.14
C THR A 76 1.31 11.77 -6.76
N ASP A 77 1.47 10.50 -6.41
CA ASP A 77 0.72 9.43 -7.05
C ASP A 77 -0.51 9.02 -6.22
N LEU A 78 -0.33 8.76 -4.92
CA LEU A 78 -1.39 8.22 -4.05
C LEU A 78 -2.64 9.09 -3.93
N PRO A 79 -2.56 10.45 -3.90
CA PRO A 79 -3.77 11.29 -3.86
C PRO A 79 -4.74 11.05 -5.02
N VAL A 80 -4.22 10.58 -6.16
CA VAL A 80 -5.02 10.27 -7.35
C VAL A 80 -5.30 8.77 -7.44
N GLN A 81 -4.27 7.94 -7.25
CA GLN A 81 -4.38 6.50 -7.42
C GLN A 81 -5.29 5.85 -6.37
N SER A 82 -5.18 6.24 -5.10
CA SER A 82 -5.96 5.58 -4.05
C SER A 82 -7.47 5.73 -4.26
N PRO A 83 -8.02 6.93 -4.52
CA PRO A 83 -9.45 7.05 -4.84
C PRO A 83 -9.83 6.37 -6.16
N GLU A 84 -8.96 6.39 -7.18
CA GLU A 84 -9.23 5.74 -8.47
C GLU A 84 -9.36 4.23 -8.32
N TYR A 85 -8.35 3.59 -7.70
CA TYR A 85 -8.32 2.13 -7.61
C TYR A 85 -9.24 1.56 -6.52
N ALA A 86 -9.59 2.33 -5.49
CA ALA A 86 -10.55 1.93 -4.46
C ALA A 86 -11.96 1.63 -5.02
N LYS A 87 -12.28 2.15 -6.21
CA LYS A 87 -13.53 1.84 -6.91
C LYS A 87 -13.58 0.41 -7.46
N TYR A 88 -12.43 -0.21 -7.68
CA TYR A 88 -12.32 -1.48 -8.41
C TYR A 88 -11.65 -2.59 -7.61
N PHE A 89 -10.97 -2.25 -6.51
CA PHE A 89 -10.19 -3.17 -5.69
C PHE A 89 -10.31 -2.85 -4.21
N ASN A 90 -10.10 -3.84 -3.37
CA ASN A 90 -9.62 -3.57 -2.03
C ASN A 90 -8.18 -3.04 -2.16
N ILE A 91 -7.86 -1.97 -1.46
CA ILE A 91 -6.55 -1.33 -1.59
C ILE A 91 -5.82 -1.20 -0.25
N VAL A 92 -4.49 -1.18 -0.35
CA VAL A 92 -3.60 -0.74 0.74
C VAL A 92 -2.68 0.34 0.18
N ASP A 93 -2.56 1.48 0.88
CA ASP A 93 -1.61 2.53 0.53
C ASP A 93 -0.74 2.97 1.71
N SER A 94 0.34 3.69 1.39
CA SER A 94 1.29 4.24 2.36
C SER A 94 1.31 5.77 2.35
N PHE A 95 0.15 6.41 2.15
CA PHE A 95 0.06 7.87 2.15
C PHE A 95 0.50 8.46 3.49
N ASP A 96 1.49 9.38 3.47
CA ASP A 96 2.16 9.86 4.68
C ASP A 96 2.15 11.39 4.86
N THR A 97 1.47 12.14 4.01
CA THR A 97 1.32 13.59 4.19
C THR A 97 0.30 13.87 5.30
N HIS A 98 0.78 13.88 6.55
CA HIS A 98 -0.05 13.90 7.77
C HIS A 98 -1.16 14.95 7.76
N ALA A 99 -0.86 16.19 7.36
CA ALA A 99 -1.83 17.27 7.32
C ALA A 99 -3.00 17.02 6.34
N LYS A 100 -2.80 16.15 5.35
CA LYS A 100 -3.79 15.82 4.30
C LYS A 100 -4.46 14.46 4.51
N ILE A 101 -4.11 13.71 5.54
CA ILE A 101 -4.72 12.39 5.80
C ILE A 101 -6.25 12.49 5.93
N PRO A 102 -6.85 13.47 6.63
CA PRO A 102 -8.30 13.56 6.72
C PRO A 102 -8.99 13.77 5.36
N GLU A 103 -8.42 14.58 4.48
CA GLU A 103 -8.90 14.79 3.12
C GLU A 103 -8.74 13.52 2.26
N HIS A 104 -7.56 12.90 2.33
CA HIS A 104 -7.26 11.65 1.64
C HIS A 104 -8.22 10.55 2.07
N PHE A 105 -8.45 10.40 3.38
CA PHE A 105 -9.42 9.46 3.94
C PHE A 105 -10.81 9.68 3.34
N ALA A 106 -11.32 10.91 3.35
CA ALA A 106 -12.66 11.22 2.85
C ALA A 106 -12.82 10.86 1.35
N ASN A 107 -11.80 11.16 0.55
CA ASN A 107 -11.81 10.87 -0.89
C ASN A 107 -11.77 9.35 -1.17
N VAL A 108 -10.90 8.62 -0.45
CA VAL A 108 -10.77 7.18 -0.62
C VAL A 108 -11.98 6.44 -0.08
N ASP A 109 -12.53 6.84 1.07
CA ASP A 109 -13.74 6.26 1.68
C ASP A 109 -14.94 6.38 0.74
N ALA A 110 -15.14 7.56 0.14
CA ALA A 110 -16.21 7.76 -0.84
C ALA A 110 -16.08 6.81 -2.04
N SER A 111 -14.87 6.68 -2.58
CA SER A 111 -14.59 5.80 -3.72
C SER A 111 -14.72 4.31 -3.38
N ALA A 112 -14.23 3.90 -2.23
CA ALA A 112 -14.34 2.52 -1.76
C ALA A 112 -15.81 2.12 -1.53
N LYS A 113 -16.61 3.01 -0.95
CA LYS A 113 -18.06 2.81 -0.78
C LYS A 113 -18.79 2.71 -2.11
N GLU A 114 -18.42 3.56 -3.08
CA GLU A 114 -18.99 3.50 -4.46
C GLU A 114 -18.72 2.15 -5.12
N GLY A 115 -17.50 1.63 -4.96
CA GLY A 115 -17.08 0.34 -5.53
C GLY A 115 -17.48 -0.90 -4.71
N GLY A 116 -17.90 -0.73 -3.46
CA GLY A 116 -18.17 -1.85 -2.55
C GLY A 116 -16.90 -2.54 -2.03
N HIS A 117 -15.80 -1.79 -1.94
CA HIS A 117 -14.47 -2.29 -1.56
C HIS A 117 -14.01 -1.74 -0.20
N VAL A 118 -12.93 -2.31 0.31
CA VAL A 118 -12.26 -1.87 1.54
C VAL A 118 -10.95 -1.17 1.18
N ALA A 119 -10.66 -0.05 1.83
CA ALA A 119 -9.40 0.66 1.70
C ALA A 119 -8.69 0.78 3.05
N PHE A 120 -7.43 0.37 3.10
CA PHE A 120 -6.56 0.53 4.25
C PHE A 120 -5.46 1.52 3.88
N ILE A 121 -5.62 2.76 4.31
CA ILE A 121 -4.74 3.87 3.93
C ILE A 121 -3.69 4.17 4.99
N SER A 122 -2.64 4.86 4.57
CA SER A 122 -1.61 5.40 5.49
C SER A 122 -0.91 4.32 6.31
N VAL A 123 -0.57 3.19 5.67
CA VAL A 123 0.07 2.04 6.31
C VAL A 123 1.57 2.10 6.08
N GLY A 124 2.34 2.46 7.11
CA GLY A 124 3.79 2.58 7.02
C GLY A 124 4.45 2.64 8.40
N TRP A 125 5.54 3.38 8.48
CA TRP A 125 6.21 3.68 9.74
C TRP A 125 5.49 4.78 10.50
N ASP A 126 5.25 5.93 9.87
CA ASP A 126 4.56 7.08 10.44
C ASP A 126 3.78 7.81 9.31
N PRO A 127 2.47 7.66 9.25
CA PRO A 127 1.60 6.90 10.16
C PRO A 127 1.75 5.37 10.03
N GLY A 128 1.45 4.66 11.11
CA GLY A 128 1.51 3.20 11.18
C GLY A 128 2.21 2.69 12.44
N MET A 129 3.38 2.09 12.31
CA MET A 129 4.10 1.45 13.43
C MET A 129 4.41 2.44 14.57
N PHE A 130 4.84 3.66 14.28
CA PHE A 130 5.12 4.67 15.30
C PHE A 130 3.86 5.15 16.02
N SER A 131 2.71 5.16 15.34
CA SER A 131 1.42 5.46 15.97
C SER A 131 1.05 4.40 17.02
N LEU A 132 1.26 3.12 16.71
CA LEU A 132 1.08 2.03 17.66
C LEU A 132 2.06 2.11 18.83
N GLN A 133 3.32 2.44 18.57
CA GLN A 133 4.33 2.62 19.63
C GLN A 133 3.99 3.79 20.56
N ARG A 134 3.46 4.91 20.04
CA ARG A 134 2.98 6.03 20.85
C ARG A 134 1.80 5.60 21.73
N LEU A 135 0.86 4.83 21.17
CA LEU A 135 -0.26 4.31 21.94
C LEU A 135 0.20 3.41 23.09
N ILE A 136 1.10 2.47 22.83
CA ILE A 136 1.70 1.59 23.85
C ILE A 136 2.46 2.42 24.88
N GLY A 137 3.26 3.40 24.43
CA GLY A 137 3.99 4.31 25.30
C GLY A 137 3.07 5.07 26.25
N ASN A 138 1.94 5.57 25.77
CA ASN A 138 0.93 6.24 26.60
C ASN A 138 0.27 5.31 27.62
N CYS A 139 0.12 4.02 27.30
CA CYS A 139 -0.41 3.04 28.26
C CYS A 139 0.56 2.77 29.41
N ILE A 140 1.88 2.76 29.12
CA ILE A 140 2.94 2.47 30.10
C ILE A 140 3.32 3.74 30.90
N LEU A 141 3.38 4.87 30.20
CA LEU A 141 3.80 6.17 30.73
C LEU A 141 2.72 7.23 30.44
N PRO A 142 1.57 7.19 31.13
CA PRO A 142 0.41 8.03 30.77
C PRO A 142 0.68 9.55 30.89
N ASN A 143 1.70 9.94 31.66
CA ASN A 143 2.14 11.34 31.81
C ASN A 143 3.36 11.68 30.96
N GLY A 144 3.80 10.78 30.10
CA GLY A 144 4.90 11.01 29.16
C GLY A 144 4.55 12.08 28.14
N LYS A 145 5.49 12.98 27.84
CA LYS A 145 5.29 14.08 26.88
C LYS A 145 6.13 13.96 25.62
N ASP A 146 7.26 13.27 25.72
CA ASP A 146 8.24 13.17 24.63
C ASP A 146 8.45 11.73 24.23
N TYR A 147 8.48 11.51 22.91
CA TYR A 147 8.78 10.22 22.29
C TYR A 147 9.89 10.41 21.28
N THR A 148 10.97 9.65 21.43
CA THR A 148 12.09 9.70 20.51
C THR A 148 12.22 8.37 19.79
N PHE A 149 12.21 8.43 18.46
CA PHE A 149 12.46 7.29 17.58
C PHE A 149 13.78 7.48 16.86
N TRP A 150 14.61 6.45 16.86
CA TRP A 150 15.89 6.45 16.21
C TRP A 150 15.84 5.65 14.92
N GLY A 151 16.29 6.24 13.84
CA GLY A 151 16.32 5.60 12.52
C GLY A 151 17.53 6.08 11.72
N ARG A 152 17.82 5.37 10.63
CA ARG A 152 18.89 5.74 9.70
C ARG A 152 18.29 6.58 8.57
N GLY A 153 18.72 7.81 8.45
CA GLY A 153 18.30 8.72 7.38
C GLY A 153 17.39 9.85 7.88
N VAL A 154 17.12 10.77 6.98
CA VAL A 154 16.17 11.86 7.18
C VAL A 154 14.83 11.36 6.63
N SER A 155 13.89 11.09 7.51
CA SER A 155 12.49 10.94 7.09
C SER A 155 11.79 12.28 7.33
N GLN A 156 11.41 12.93 6.28
CA GLN A 156 10.45 14.04 6.14
C GLN A 156 10.43 15.11 7.24
#